data_96b8116939557b5fbdd16daadddf24e5
#
_entry.id   96b8116939557b5fbdd16daadddf24e5
#
_cell.length_a   1.000
_cell.length_b   1.000
_cell.length_c   1.000
_cell.angle_alpha   90.00
_cell.angle_beta   90.00
_cell.angle_gamma   90.00
#
_symmetry.space_group_name_H-M   'P 1'
#
loop_
_entity.id
_entity.type
_entity.pdbx_description
1 polymer ?
#
loop_
_entity_poly.entity_id
_entity_poly.type
_entity_poly.pdbx_seq_one_letter_code
_entity_poly.pdbx_strand_id
1 'polypeptide(L)'
;MEIKVGGLKMKTLKIEWRHLDVAGETCNRCYDTGENLNQEVKRLNRALQQQGIQVEWFETKLDDTQVPQSNTILFNGVPLEDILNIRVSKNYCASCTDLLGTDTYCRTIEFEGEEFEDIPAKAIRQAAYKALGIEEAKPASAQKSGCGCNCNSNNCC
;
A
#
# COMPACT_ATOMS: atom_id res chain seq x y z
N MET A 1 3.44 18.76 1.44
CA MET A 1 3.84 19.87 2.32
C MET A 1 5.30 19.73 2.73
N GLU A 2 6.02 20.83 2.78
CA GLU A 2 7.44 20.82 3.17
C GLU A 2 7.63 21.59 4.48
N ILE A 3 8.45 21.03 5.34
CA ILE A 3 8.77 21.62 6.63
C ILE A 3 10.28 21.72 6.74
N LYS A 4 10.77 22.86 7.22
CA LYS A 4 12.20 23.02 7.47
C LYS A 4 12.52 22.68 8.90
N VAL A 5 13.51 21.81 9.08
CA VAL A 5 13.97 21.43 10.41
C VAL A 5 15.49 21.48 10.39
N GLY A 6 16.06 22.35 11.24
CA GLY A 6 17.51 22.48 11.31
C GLY A 6 18.18 22.81 10.01
N GLY A 7 17.52 23.59 9.14
CA GLY A 7 18.05 23.94 7.85
C GLY A 7 17.77 22.92 6.74
N LEU A 8 17.20 21.78 7.09
CA LEU A 8 16.84 20.74 6.11
C LEU A 8 15.36 20.82 5.78
N LYS A 9 15.04 20.57 4.53
CA LYS A 9 13.65 20.46 4.11
C LYS A 9 13.13 19.08 4.46
N MET A 10 11.99 19.02 5.15
CA MET A 10 11.28 17.77 5.36
C MET A 10 10.06 17.75 4.46
N LYS A 11 9.90 16.64 3.74
CA LYS A 11 8.77 16.42 2.87
C LYS A 11 7.87 15.38 3.51
N THR A 12 6.57 15.61 3.50
CA THR A 12 5.62 14.68 4.07
C THR A 12 4.76 14.08 2.99
N LEU A 13 4.72 12.75 2.97
CA LEU A 13 3.78 12.01 2.11
C LEU A 13 2.61 11.59 2.98
N LYS A 14 1.42 12.07 2.63
CA LYS A 14 0.20 11.71 3.35
C LYS A 14 -0.56 10.66 2.58
N ILE A 15 -0.86 9.56 3.24
CA ILE A 15 -1.56 8.43 2.64
C ILE A 15 -2.92 8.31 3.30
N GLU A 16 -3.98 8.29 2.49
CA GLU A 16 -5.34 8.09 2.96
C GLU A 16 -5.81 6.71 2.54
N TRP A 17 -6.35 5.95 3.49
CA TRP A 17 -6.92 4.64 3.22
C TRP A 17 -8.42 4.71 3.48
N ARG A 18 -9.21 4.53 2.43
CA ARG A 18 -10.67 4.54 2.50
C ARG A 18 -11.17 3.11 2.52
N HIS A 19 -11.94 2.78 3.54
CA HIS A 19 -12.43 1.41 3.68
C HIS A 19 -13.80 1.40 4.34
N LEU A 20 -14.54 0.32 4.06
CA LEU A 20 -15.86 0.13 4.64
C LEU A 20 -15.71 -0.15 6.14
N ASP A 21 -16.57 0.49 6.94
CA ASP A 21 -16.64 0.26 8.37
C ASP A 21 -18.11 0.17 8.78
N VAL A 22 -18.49 -0.95 9.36
CA VAL A 22 -19.86 -1.17 9.82
C VAL A 22 -19.79 -1.48 11.32
N ALA A 23 -20.22 -0.52 12.13
CA ALA A 23 -20.21 -0.66 13.60
C ALA A 23 -18.86 -1.07 14.15
N GLY A 24 -17.78 -0.51 13.57
CA GLY A 24 -16.42 -0.80 14.03
C GLY A 24 -15.76 -2.00 13.36
N GLU A 25 -16.44 -2.65 12.42
CA GLU A 25 -15.91 -3.82 11.73
C GLU A 25 -15.70 -3.52 10.26
N THR A 26 -14.67 -4.11 9.68
CA THR A 26 -14.40 -4.00 8.27
C THR A 26 -14.28 -5.40 7.65
N CYS A 27 -14.34 -5.48 6.32
CA CYS A 27 -14.23 -6.78 5.66
C CYS A 27 -12.77 -7.24 5.62
N ASN A 28 -12.58 -8.55 5.33
CA ASN A 28 -11.23 -9.14 5.33
C ASN A 28 -10.29 -8.47 4.34
N ARG A 29 -10.78 -8.12 3.15
CA ARG A 29 -9.95 -7.46 2.15
C ARG A 29 -9.42 -6.13 2.67
N CYS A 30 -10.28 -5.35 3.30
CA CYS A 30 -9.88 -4.07 3.85
C CYS A 30 -8.93 -4.25 5.02
N TYR A 31 -9.22 -5.23 5.88
CA TYR A 31 -8.35 -5.50 7.02
C TYR A 31 -6.93 -5.83 6.56
N ASP A 32 -6.80 -6.73 5.58
CA ASP A 32 -5.49 -7.13 5.08
C ASP A 32 -4.76 -5.97 4.42
N THR A 33 -5.48 -5.12 3.69
CA THR A 33 -4.90 -3.92 3.11
C THR A 33 -4.37 -2.99 4.19
N GLY A 34 -5.14 -2.80 5.26
CA GLY A 34 -4.72 -1.95 6.36
C GLY A 34 -3.46 -2.44 7.03
N GLU A 35 -3.35 -3.77 7.23
CA GLU A 35 -2.15 -4.36 7.80
C GLU A 35 -0.94 -4.16 6.90
N ASN A 36 -1.12 -4.39 5.59
CA ASN A 36 -0.05 -4.16 4.62
C ASN A 36 0.39 -2.71 4.63
N LEU A 37 -0.57 -1.79 4.69
CA LEU A 37 -0.27 -0.36 4.71
C LEU A 37 0.50 0.03 5.96
N ASN A 38 0.05 -0.43 7.12
CA ASN A 38 0.69 -0.10 8.39
C ASN A 38 2.15 -0.56 8.40
N GLN A 39 2.40 -1.77 7.94
CA GLN A 39 3.76 -2.31 7.91
C GLN A 39 4.62 -1.58 6.88
N GLU A 40 4.05 -1.28 5.73
CA GLU A 40 4.81 -0.62 4.68
C GLU A 40 5.15 0.82 5.03
N VAL A 41 4.26 1.53 5.73
CA VAL A 41 4.55 2.89 6.19
C VAL A 41 5.74 2.88 7.15
N LYS A 42 5.80 1.90 8.04
CA LYS A 42 6.95 1.78 8.94
C LYS A 42 8.25 1.55 8.16
N ARG A 43 8.19 0.70 7.16
CA ARG A 43 9.35 0.43 6.30
C ARG A 43 9.78 1.68 5.54
N LEU A 44 8.82 2.39 4.97
CA LEU A 44 9.09 3.60 4.20
C LEU A 44 9.73 4.68 5.07
N ASN A 45 9.24 4.84 6.29
CA ASN A 45 9.82 5.84 7.19
C ASN A 45 11.27 5.51 7.51
N ARG A 46 11.60 4.24 7.72
CA ARG A 46 13.00 3.85 7.96
C ARG A 46 13.86 4.10 6.73
N ALA A 47 13.34 3.79 5.55
CA ALA A 47 14.12 3.92 4.31
C ALA A 47 14.31 5.37 3.88
N LEU A 48 13.34 6.22 4.16
CA LEU A 48 13.31 7.58 3.61
C LEU A 48 13.69 8.66 4.63
N GLN A 49 13.88 8.27 5.86
CA GLN A 49 14.18 9.22 6.93
C GLN A 49 15.42 10.06 6.62
N GLN A 50 16.46 9.42 6.09
CA GLN A 50 17.71 10.12 5.79
C GLN A 50 17.56 11.10 4.64
N GLN A 51 16.53 10.96 3.83
CA GLN A 51 16.25 11.88 2.74
C GLN A 51 15.33 13.01 3.17
N GLY A 52 15.02 13.10 4.45
CA GLY A 52 14.14 14.14 4.96
C GLY A 52 12.68 13.94 4.60
N ILE A 53 12.27 12.69 4.40
CA ILE A 53 10.90 12.36 4.01
C ILE A 53 10.22 11.63 5.16
N GLN A 54 9.03 12.10 5.53
CA GLN A 54 8.18 11.48 6.53
C GLN A 54 6.92 10.96 5.86
N VAL A 55 6.51 9.74 6.20
CA VAL A 55 5.30 9.13 5.66
C VAL A 55 4.27 8.99 6.77
N GLU A 56 3.08 9.53 6.54
CA GLU A 56 1.96 9.46 7.48
C GLU A 56 0.77 8.85 6.79
N TRP A 57 -0.07 8.16 7.55
CA TRP A 57 -1.30 7.64 6.97
C TRP A 57 -2.45 7.81 7.95
N PHE A 58 -3.66 7.89 7.39
CA PHE A 58 -4.88 7.98 8.17
C PHE A 58 -5.97 7.21 7.44
N GLU A 59 -6.99 6.80 8.19
CA GLU A 59 -8.10 6.05 7.60
C GLU A 59 -9.33 6.92 7.51
N THR A 60 -10.11 6.68 6.44
CA THR A 60 -11.41 7.29 6.24
C THR A 60 -12.43 6.16 6.19
N LYS A 61 -13.31 6.13 7.17
CA LYS A 61 -14.32 5.07 7.28
C LYS A 61 -15.50 5.40 6.39
N LEU A 62 -15.88 4.43 5.56
CA LEU A 62 -16.98 4.56 4.62
C LEU A 62 -18.18 3.79 5.12
N ASP A 63 -19.38 4.28 4.80
CA ASP A 63 -20.60 3.56 5.12
C ASP A 63 -21.06 2.75 3.90
N ASP A 64 -22.24 2.10 4.06
CA ASP A 64 -22.76 1.20 3.03
C ASP A 64 -23.13 1.91 1.73
N THR A 65 -23.31 3.24 1.76
CA THR A 65 -23.59 3.98 0.54
C THR A 65 -22.35 4.28 -0.28
N GLN A 66 -21.16 4.01 0.28
CA GLN A 66 -19.88 4.35 -0.33
C GLN A 66 -19.05 3.13 -0.67
N VAL A 67 -19.65 1.94 -0.71
CA VAL A 67 -18.94 0.69 -0.99
C VAL A 67 -18.07 0.77 -2.26
N PRO A 68 -18.50 1.42 -3.36
CA PRO A 68 -17.64 1.48 -4.55
C PRO A 68 -16.30 2.17 -4.33
N GLN A 69 -16.15 2.96 -3.27
CA GLN A 69 -14.89 3.61 -2.92
C GLN A 69 -14.07 2.80 -1.92
N SER A 70 -14.62 1.67 -1.47
CA SER A 70 -13.99 0.86 -0.44
C SER A 70 -12.65 0.31 -0.90
N ASN A 71 -11.70 0.29 0.04
CA ASN A 71 -10.37 -0.22 -0.14
C ASN A 71 -9.57 0.57 -1.19
N THR A 72 -9.63 1.90 -1.07
CA THR A 72 -8.86 2.81 -1.92
C THR A 72 -7.73 3.42 -1.09
N ILE A 73 -6.54 3.48 -1.66
CA ILE A 73 -5.40 4.15 -1.03
C ILE A 73 -5.01 5.34 -1.91
N LEU A 74 -4.93 6.52 -1.29
CA LEU A 74 -4.57 7.76 -1.99
C LEU A 74 -3.26 8.29 -1.41
N PHE A 75 -2.39 8.79 -2.29
CA PHE A 75 -1.10 9.36 -1.92
C PHE A 75 -1.14 10.85 -2.25
N ASN A 76 -1.19 11.70 -1.22
CA ASN A 76 -1.39 13.14 -1.39
C ASN A 76 -2.60 13.44 -2.27
N GLY A 77 -3.67 12.64 -2.08
CA GLY A 77 -4.93 12.83 -2.80
C GLY A 77 -5.04 12.12 -4.14
N VAL A 78 -3.99 11.42 -4.59
CA VAL A 78 -4.01 10.71 -5.88
C VAL A 78 -4.14 9.21 -5.63
N PRO A 79 -5.12 8.54 -6.24
CA PRO A 79 -5.31 7.10 -6.03
C PRO A 79 -4.10 6.27 -6.51
N LEU A 80 -3.83 5.20 -5.79
CA LEU A 80 -2.74 4.29 -6.12
C LEU A 80 -2.83 3.79 -7.56
N GLU A 81 -4.03 3.42 -7.99
CA GLU A 81 -4.22 2.90 -9.34
C GLU A 81 -3.89 3.92 -10.42
N ASP A 82 -4.10 5.20 -10.14
CA ASP A 82 -3.75 6.26 -11.09
C ASP A 82 -2.24 6.47 -11.10
N ILE A 83 -1.60 6.40 -9.94
CA ILE A 83 -0.15 6.56 -9.84
C ILE A 83 0.56 5.44 -10.58
N LEU A 84 0.10 4.21 -10.41
CA LEU A 84 0.72 3.03 -11.01
C LEU A 84 0.19 2.74 -12.41
N ASN A 85 -0.89 3.43 -12.84
CA ASN A 85 -1.53 3.21 -14.12
C ASN A 85 -1.96 1.74 -14.28
N ILE A 86 -2.68 1.25 -13.28
CA ILE A 86 -3.15 -0.14 -13.27
C ILE A 86 -4.68 -0.17 -13.27
N ARG A 87 -5.23 -1.34 -13.60
CA ARG A 87 -6.67 -1.51 -13.75
C ARG A 87 -7.34 -1.82 -12.41
N VAL A 88 -8.55 -1.31 -12.26
CA VAL A 88 -9.42 -1.61 -11.13
C VAL A 88 -10.64 -2.34 -11.66
N SER A 89 -11.03 -3.40 -10.95
CA SER A 89 -12.21 -4.18 -11.25
C SER A 89 -13.07 -4.32 -10.01
N LYS A 90 -14.21 -4.99 -10.14
CA LYS A 90 -15.08 -5.29 -9.01
C LYS A 90 -15.34 -6.78 -8.98
N ASN A 91 -15.26 -7.36 -7.79
CA ASN A 91 -15.53 -8.78 -7.58
C ASN A 91 -16.42 -8.96 -6.38
N TYR A 92 -17.19 -10.04 -6.39
CA TYR A 92 -18.02 -10.41 -5.25
C TYR A 92 -17.15 -10.52 -4.01
N CYS A 93 -17.63 -9.92 -2.93
CA CYS A 93 -16.90 -9.89 -1.67
C CYS A 93 -17.75 -10.55 -0.59
N ALA A 94 -17.40 -11.79 -0.23
CA ALA A 94 -18.17 -12.54 0.75
C ALA A 94 -18.15 -11.85 2.11
N SER A 95 -17.02 -11.31 2.53
CA SER A 95 -16.95 -10.67 3.85
C SER A 95 -17.73 -9.37 3.93
N CYS A 96 -17.76 -8.57 2.84
CA CYS A 96 -18.62 -7.39 2.81
C CYS A 96 -20.09 -7.78 2.74
N THR A 97 -20.41 -8.85 2.01
CA THR A 97 -21.77 -9.36 1.94
C THR A 97 -22.24 -9.78 3.33
N ASP A 98 -21.38 -10.44 4.09
CA ASP A 98 -21.70 -10.84 5.48
C ASP A 98 -21.92 -9.61 6.36
N LEU A 99 -21.10 -8.58 6.22
CA LEU A 99 -21.25 -7.37 7.02
C LEU A 99 -22.50 -6.59 6.69
N LEU A 100 -22.87 -6.52 5.42
CA LEU A 100 -23.98 -5.68 4.98
C LEU A 100 -25.30 -6.41 4.83
N GLY A 101 -25.28 -7.76 4.81
CA GLY A 101 -26.47 -8.56 4.66
C GLY A 101 -27.06 -8.57 3.26
N THR A 102 -26.30 -8.13 2.26
CA THR A 102 -26.72 -8.11 0.87
C THR A 102 -25.50 -8.36 -0.02
N ASP A 103 -25.73 -8.95 -1.18
CA ASP A 103 -24.65 -9.21 -2.13
C ASP A 103 -23.87 -7.93 -2.39
N THR A 104 -22.56 -8.00 -2.17
CA THR A 104 -21.68 -6.84 -2.23
C THR A 104 -20.48 -7.13 -3.10
N TYR A 105 -20.10 -6.17 -3.94
CA TYR A 105 -18.97 -6.26 -4.83
C TYR A 105 -17.97 -5.17 -4.44
N CYS A 106 -16.74 -5.57 -4.22
CA CYS A 106 -15.68 -4.65 -3.80
C CYS A 106 -14.61 -4.56 -4.87
N ARG A 107 -13.80 -3.51 -4.75
CA ARG A 107 -12.76 -3.24 -5.72
C ARG A 107 -11.64 -4.27 -5.63
N THR A 108 -11.08 -4.61 -6.79
CA THR A 108 -9.83 -5.37 -6.88
C THR A 108 -8.90 -4.58 -7.79
N ILE A 109 -7.61 -4.82 -7.67
CA ILE A 109 -6.63 -4.18 -8.54
C ILE A 109 -5.87 -5.25 -9.31
N GLU A 110 -5.44 -4.89 -10.51
CA GLU A 110 -4.59 -5.73 -11.32
C GLU A 110 -3.16 -5.19 -11.25
N PHE A 111 -2.25 -5.97 -10.68
CA PHE A 111 -0.90 -5.52 -10.42
C PHE A 111 0.08 -6.61 -10.81
N GLU A 112 1.02 -6.27 -11.68
CA GLU A 112 2.05 -7.20 -12.17
C GLU A 112 1.46 -8.50 -12.73
N GLY A 113 0.35 -8.38 -13.44
CA GLY A 113 -0.27 -9.52 -14.10
C GLY A 113 -1.18 -10.36 -13.23
N GLU A 114 -1.41 -9.96 -12.00
CA GLU A 114 -2.29 -10.67 -11.08
C GLU A 114 -3.37 -9.74 -10.54
N GLU A 115 -4.53 -10.34 -10.24
CA GLU A 115 -5.62 -9.61 -9.63
C GLU A 115 -5.57 -9.79 -8.11
N PHE A 116 -5.62 -8.69 -7.37
CA PHE A 116 -5.53 -8.70 -5.91
C PHE A 116 -6.81 -8.17 -5.29
N GLU A 117 -7.31 -8.90 -4.30
CA GLU A 117 -8.46 -8.48 -3.52
C GLU A 117 -8.06 -7.49 -2.42
N ASP A 118 -6.91 -7.69 -1.82
CA ASP A 118 -6.29 -6.73 -0.92
C ASP A 118 -5.14 -6.06 -1.65
N ILE A 119 -4.75 -4.88 -1.19
CA ILE A 119 -3.68 -4.14 -1.86
C ILE A 119 -2.35 -4.60 -1.29
N PRO A 120 -1.46 -5.18 -2.11
CA PRO A 120 -0.20 -5.73 -1.60
C PRO A 120 0.79 -4.63 -1.22
N ALA A 121 1.65 -4.94 -0.26
CA ALA A 121 2.66 -4.00 0.23
C ALA A 121 3.54 -3.47 -0.90
N LYS A 122 3.86 -4.30 -1.86
CA LYS A 122 4.72 -3.90 -2.98
C LYS A 122 4.07 -2.80 -3.82
N ALA A 123 2.76 -2.88 -4.05
CA ALA A 123 2.05 -1.85 -4.79
C ALA A 123 2.05 -0.55 -4.01
N ILE A 124 1.84 -0.63 -2.69
CA ILE A 124 1.88 0.56 -1.83
C ILE A 124 3.25 1.22 -1.92
N ARG A 125 4.31 0.43 -1.83
CA ARG A 125 5.67 0.95 -1.89
C ARG A 125 5.97 1.61 -3.23
N GLN A 126 5.62 0.96 -4.33
CA GLN A 126 5.87 1.54 -5.65
C GLN A 126 5.11 2.85 -5.84
N ALA A 127 3.86 2.89 -5.39
CA ALA A 127 3.07 4.11 -5.51
C ALA A 127 3.67 5.24 -4.67
N ALA A 128 4.19 4.91 -3.48
CA ALA A 128 4.80 5.91 -2.61
C ALA A 128 6.03 6.54 -3.29
N TYR A 129 6.91 5.72 -3.83
CA TYR A 129 8.10 6.23 -4.50
C TYR A 129 7.74 7.06 -5.73
N LYS A 130 6.76 6.62 -6.51
CA LYS A 130 6.32 7.39 -7.67
C LYS A 130 5.68 8.71 -7.26
N ALA A 131 4.86 8.69 -6.21
CA ALA A 131 4.23 9.92 -5.72
C ALA A 131 5.28 10.92 -5.25
N LEU A 132 6.39 10.43 -4.71
CA LEU A 132 7.48 11.29 -4.24
C LEU A 132 8.42 11.71 -5.37
N GLY A 133 8.31 11.11 -6.54
CA GLY A 133 9.18 11.42 -7.67
C GLY A 133 10.61 10.93 -7.50
N ILE A 134 10.80 9.87 -6.70
CA ILE A 134 12.12 9.30 -6.47
C ILE A 134 12.13 7.84 -6.87
N GLU A 135 13.31 7.28 -7.02
CA GLU A 135 13.44 5.86 -7.37
C GLU A 135 13.66 5.04 -6.12
N GLU A 136 13.09 3.85 -6.13
CA GLU A 136 13.29 2.90 -5.05
C GLU A 136 14.71 2.35 -5.14
N ALA A 137 15.43 2.39 -4.01
CA ALA A 137 16.78 1.83 -3.95
C ALA A 137 16.70 0.32 -4.08
N LYS A 138 17.52 -0.24 -4.97
CA LYS A 138 17.58 -1.69 -5.12
C LYS A 138 18.33 -2.29 -3.95
N PRO A 139 17.81 -3.38 -3.38
CA PRO A 139 18.53 -4.03 -2.29
C PRO A 139 19.84 -4.62 -2.80
N ALA A 140 20.92 -4.31 -2.12
CA ALA A 140 22.24 -4.83 -2.50
C ALA A 140 22.27 -6.35 -2.45
N SER A 141 21.53 -6.93 -1.53
CA SER A 141 21.46 -8.38 -1.35
C SER A 141 20.70 -9.07 -2.47
N ALA A 142 20.10 -8.34 -3.35
CA ALA A 142 19.35 -8.93 -4.44
C ALA A 142 20.25 -9.64 -5.44
N GLN A 143 21.54 -9.57 -5.24
CA GLN A 143 22.45 -10.31 -6.07
C GLN A 143 22.41 -11.77 -5.79
N LYS A 144 22.55 -11.95 -5.29
CA LYS A 144 22.61 -12.87 -5.05
C LYS A 144 22.91 -13.46 -5.03
N SER A 145 23.27 -13.68 -4.78
CA SER A 145 23.54 -14.12 -4.64
C SER A 145 23.80 -14.81 -4.46
N GLY A 146 24.07 -15.22 -4.31
CA GLY A 146 24.16 -15.81 -3.83
C GLY A 146 24.55 -16.52 -3.60
N CYS A 147 24.76 -16.83 -3.50
CA CYS A 147 24.97 -17.36 -2.94
C CYS A 147 25.22 -17.89 -2.97
N GLY A 148 25.35 -18.20 -3.09
CA GLY A 148 25.46 -18.64 -2.72
C GLY A 148 25.89 -19.07 -2.78
N CYS A 149 26.24 -19.54 -2.88
CA CYS A 149 26.47 -19.96 -2.53
C CYS A 149 26.75 -20.37 -2.70
N ASN A 150 26.91 -20.85 -2.84
CA ASN A 150 27.02 -21.20 -2.66
C ASN A 150 27.39 -21.62 -2.55
N CYS A 151 27.69 -22.15 -2.56
CA CYS A 151 27.87 -22.64 -2.14
C CYS A 151 28.28 -23.18 -2.24
N ASN A 152 28.64 -23.79 -2.46
CA ASN A 152 28.88 -24.31 -2.29
C ASN A 152 29.10 -24.69 -1.98
N SER A 153 29.44 -25.13 -1.97
CA SER A 153 29.34 -25.47 -1.55
C SER A 153 29.14 -25.49 -1.02
N ASN A 154 29.35 -25.71 -0.86
CA ASN A 154 28.84 -25.58 -0.39
C ASN A 154 28.41 -24.87 -0.08
N ASN A 155 28.47 -24.61 -0.08
CA ASN A 155 27.84 -23.81 0.16
C ASN A 155 27.51 -22.91 0.02
N CYS A 156 27.35 -22.53 -0.20
CA CYS A 156 26.83 -21.61 -0.27
C CYS A 156 26.49 -20.89 -0.27
N CYS A 157 26.33 -20.61 -0.34
CA CYS A 157 25.78 -19.90 -0.23
C CYS A 157 25.25 -19.70 -0.31
#